data_67118905cd4f8fdf284f63b1defddaff
#
_entry.id   67118905cd4f8fdf284f63b1defddaff
#
_cell.length_a   1.000
_cell.length_b   1.000
_cell.length_c   1.000
_cell.angle_alpha   90.00
_cell.angle_beta   90.00
_cell.angle_gamma   90.00
#
_symmetry.space_group_name_H-M   'P 1'
#
loop_
_entity.id
_entity.type
_entity.pdbx_description
1 polymer ?
#
loop_
_entity_poly.entity_id
_entity_poly.type
_entity_poly.pdbx_seq_one_letter_code
_entity_poly.pdbx_strand_id
1 'polypeptide(L)'
;MPPSSRDVKSLVTNRQILAGVLIGLSVVVITYLHHITTNGNQHLHSIYAELHYIPLLTAGLLFGFRGALFASLMVALLYAGYMIADWHDAPLWLLDHSIHIIFPAMFALLIGFFVDLKNTNRKQLEEHRYLSGLGQAAAVIVHDLKNPLLNLKAGIRRLEKGAITCEEVVSALGGAVEKMELVMDGALDFSKPLRLNRREEDAAKLIRELLQA
;
A
#
# COMPACT_ATOMS: atom_id res chain seq x y z
N MET A 1 4.66 -13.40 22.94
CA MET A 1 5.33 -12.13 22.55
C MET A 1 4.96 -11.81 21.12
N PRO A 2 4.40 -10.65 20.78
CA PRO A 2 4.17 -10.27 19.39
C PRO A 2 5.52 -10.06 18.68
N PRO A 3 5.63 -10.43 17.40
CA PRO A 3 6.86 -10.28 16.66
C PRO A 3 7.27 -8.80 16.59
N SER A 4 8.56 -8.54 16.76
CA SER A 4 9.09 -7.19 16.69
C SER A 4 8.92 -6.62 15.27
N SER A 5 8.96 -5.29 15.12
CA SER A 5 8.86 -4.66 13.78
C SER A 5 9.99 -5.11 12.83
N ARG A 6 11.13 -5.55 13.37
CA ARG A 6 12.24 -6.14 12.61
C ARG A 6 11.88 -7.54 12.12
N ASP A 7 11.21 -8.36 12.95
CA ASP A 7 10.81 -9.72 12.58
C ASP A 7 9.76 -9.70 11.48
N VAL A 8 8.81 -8.76 11.54
CA VAL A 8 7.79 -8.60 10.47
C VAL A 8 8.44 -8.19 9.14
N LYS A 9 9.38 -7.24 9.15
CA LYS A 9 10.10 -6.85 7.94
C LYS A 9 10.93 -7.99 7.36
N SER A 10 11.63 -8.76 8.19
CA SER A 10 12.43 -9.91 7.74
C SER A 10 11.56 -11.01 7.14
N LEU A 11 10.39 -11.30 7.73
CA LEU A 11 9.44 -12.28 7.20
C LEU A 11 8.87 -11.87 5.83
N VAL A 12 8.54 -10.58 5.65
CA VAL A 12 8.06 -10.07 4.35
C VAL A 12 9.15 -10.17 3.29
N THR A 13 10.38 -9.77 3.62
CA THR A 13 11.53 -9.85 2.71
C THR A 13 11.84 -11.30 2.32
N ASN A 14 11.85 -12.23 3.28
CA ASN A 14 12.08 -13.65 3.01
C ASN A 14 11.00 -14.26 2.11
N ARG A 15 9.74 -13.89 2.29
CA ARG A 15 8.64 -14.33 1.41
C ARG A 15 8.81 -13.82 -0.02
N GLN A 16 9.23 -12.57 -0.19
CA GLN A 16 9.46 -11.99 -1.52
C GLN A 16 10.64 -12.67 -2.22
N ILE A 17 11.74 -12.91 -1.51
CA ILE A 17 12.89 -13.64 -2.03
C ILE A 17 12.48 -15.05 -2.44
N LEU A 18 11.76 -15.77 -1.58
CA LEU A 18 11.28 -17.11 -1.87
C LEU A 18 10.38 -17.14 -3.11
N ALA A 19 9.45 -16.20 -3.22
CA ALA A 19 8.58 -16.08 -4.40
C ALA A 19 9.40 -15.81 -5.68
N GLY A 20 10.39 -14.92 -5.62
CA GLY A 20 11.29 -14.65 -6.75
C GLY A 20 12.09 -15.87 -7.18
N VAL A 21 12.62 -16.63 -6.23
CA VAL A 21 13.36 -17.89 -6.49
C VAL A 21 12.44 -18.94 -7.13
N LEU A 22 11.21 -19.10 -6.61
CA LEU A 22 10.24 -20.06 -7.16
C LEU A 22 9.82 -19.69 -8.59
N ILE A 23 9.61 -18.40 -8.88
CA ILE A 23 9.33 -17.91 -10.22
C ILE A 23 10.51 -18.20 -11.15
N GLY A 24 11.74 -17.85 -10.74
CA GLY A 24 12.93 -18.11 -11.52
C GLY A 24 13.13 -19.61 -11.82
N LEU A 25 12.96 -20.46 -10.80
CA LEU A 25 13.05 -21.90 -10.95
C LEU A 25 11.97 -22.43 -11.92
N SER A 26 10.73 -21.96 -11.80
CA SER A 26 9.65 -22.37 -12.70
C SER A 26 9.91 -21.98 -14.15
N VAL A 27 10.45 -20.81 -14.43
CA VAL A 27 10.89 -20.40 -15.78
C VAL A 27 11.93 -21.36 -16.32
N VAL A 28 12.98 -21.68 -15.56
CA VAL A 28 14.05 -22.60 -15.99
C VAL A 28 13.48 -23.99 -16.29
N VAL A 29 12.64 -24.53 -15.39
CA VAL A 29 12.05 -25.87 -15.56
C VAL A 29 11.15 -25.92 -16.80
N ILE A 30 10.28 -24.92 -16.98
CA ILE A 30 9.37 -24.88 -18.12
C ILE A 30 10.15 -24.75 -19.44
N THR A 31 11.16 -23.88 -19.49
CA THR A 31 12.03 -23.72 -20.67
C THR A 31 12.77 -25.01 -20.99
N TYR A 32 13.29 -25.71 -19.97
CA TYR A 32 13.94 -27.01 -20.16
C TYR A 32 12.97 -28.07 -20.71
N LEU A 33 11.75 -28.19 -20.16
CA LEU A 33 10.72 -29.10 -20.63
C LEU A 33 10.29 -28.76 -22.05
N HIS A 34 10.15 -27.48 -22.38
CA HIS A 34 9.86 -27.03 -23.73
C HIS A 34 10.94 -27.46 -24.72
N HIS A 35 12.22 -27.32 -24.35
CA HIS A 35 13.36 -27.69 -25.20
C HIS A 35 13.40 -29.20 -25.51
N ILE A 36 13.25 -30.06 -24.49
CA ILE A 36 13.32 -31.54 -24.72
C ILE A 36 12.13 -32.11 -25.49
N THR A 37 11.00 -31.39 -25.53
CA THR A 37 9.80 -31.85 -26.28
C THR A 37 9.75 -31.39 -27.73
N THR A 38 10.67 -30.53 -28.17
CA THR A 38 10.72 -29.99 -29.54
C THR A 38 10.77 -31.10 -30.61
N ASN A 39 11.55 -32.14 -30.36
CA ASN A 39 11.80 -33.22 -31.32
C ASN A 39 10.87 -34.43 -31.19
N GLY A 40 9.91 -34.44 -30.25
CA GLY A 40 9.16 -35.66 -29.96
C GLY A 40 7.63 -35.55 -30.01
N ASN A 41 7.06 -34.45 -29.54
CA ASN A 41 5.61 -34.33 -29.38
C ASN A 41 5.15 -32.87 -29.50
N GLN A 42 4.65 -32.48 -30.66
CA GLN A 42 4.20 -31.10 -30.95
C GLN A 42 3.13 -30.59 -29.97
N HIS A 43 2.23 -31.47 -29.49
CA HIS A 43 1.21 -31.04 -28.54
C HIS A 43 1.80 -30.63 -27.18
N LEU A 44 2.75 -31.41 -26.66
CA LEU A 44 3.43 -31.07 -25.40
C LEU A 44 4.31 -29.82 -25.54
N HIS A 45 4.96 -29.68 -26.69
CA HIS A 45 5.75 -28.47 -26.97
C HIS A 45 4.92 -27.18 -26.91
N SER A 46 3.74 -27.15 -27.55
CA SER A 46 2.83 -26.01 -27.48
C SER A 46 2.32 -25.75 -26.06
N ILE A 47 1.98 -26.81 -25.31
CA ILE A 47 1.56 -26.65 -23.89
C ILE A 47 2.64 -25.99 -23.05
N TYR A 48 3.90 -26.42 -23.17
CA TYR A 48 5.00 -25.84 -22.40
C TYR A 48 5.33 -24.41 -22.85
N ALA A 49 5.14 -24.06 -24.12
CA ALA A 49 5.26 -22.68 -24.58
C ALA A 49 4.25 -21.77 -23.85
N GLU A 50 2.98 -22.18 -23.80
CA GLU A 50 1.92 -21.41 -23.12
C GLU A 50 2.10 -21.40 -21.60
N LEU A 51 2.72 -22.40 -21.00
CA LEU A 51 2.92 -22.46 -19.56
C LEU A 51 3.79 -21.34 -19.01
N HIS A 52 4.60 -20.67 -19.86
CA HIS A 52 5.39 -19.48 -19.48
C HIS A 52 4.53 -18.29 -19.03
N TYR A 53 3.25 -18.21 -19.41
CA TYR A 53 2.36 -17.18 -18.91
C TYR A 53 2.27 -17.18 -17.37
N ILE A 54 2.26 -18.36 -16.75
CA ILE A 54 2.09 -18.47 -15.29
C ILE A 54 3.20 -17.75 -14.52
N PRO A 55 4.50 -18.07 -14.68
CA PRO A 55 5.55 -17.39 -13.95
C PRO A 55 5.70 -15.91 -14.34
N LEU A 56 5.51 -15.55 -15.63
CA LEU A 56 5.60 -14.18 -16.07
C LEU A 56 4.50 -13.30 -15.47
N LEU A 57 3.25 -13.74 -15.52
CA LEU A 57 2.12 -13.03 -14.92
C LEU A 57 2.26 -12.94 -13.40
N THR A 58 2.70 -14.03 -12.76
CA THR A 58 2.95 -14.04 -11.31
C THR A 58 4.04 -13.03 -10.92
N ALA A 59 5.10 -12.92 -11.71
CA ALA A 59 6.15 -11.92 -11.52
C ALA A 59 5.59 -10.49 -11.62
N GLY A 60 4.75 -10.22 -12.63
CA GLY A 60 4.07 -8.93 -12.80
C GLY A 60 3.13 -8.59 -11.64
N LEU A 61 2.35 -9.56 -11.18
CA LEU A 61 1.42 -9.37 -10.06
C LEU A 61 2.10 -9.12 -8.72
N LEU A 62 3.20 -9.83 -8.43
CA LEU A 62 3.87 -9.75 -7.14
C LEU A 62 4.91 -8.62 -7.06
N PHE A 63 5.63 -8.36 -8.16
CA PHE A 63 6.77 -7.44 -8.19
C PHE A 63 6.56 -6.24 -9.13
N GLY A 64 5.37 -6.12 -9.73
CA GLY A 64 5.05 -5.04 -10.66
C GLY A 64 5.82 -5.11 -11.98
N PHE A 65 5.98 -3.96 -12.63
CA PHE A 65 6.63 -3.85 -13.93
C PHE A 65 8.08 -4.37 -13.94
N ARG A 66 8.85 -4.08 -12.89
CA ARG A 66 10.24 -4.52 -12.76
C ARG A 66 10.37 -6.03 -12.68
N GLY A 67 9.46 -6.68 -11.93
CA GLY A 67 9.43 -8.14 -11.83
C GLY A 67 9.06 -8.79 -13.16
N ALA A 68 8.04 -8.27 -13.85
CA ALA A 68 7.64 -8.73 -15.18
C ALA A 68 8.79 -8.58 -16.20
N LEU A 69 9.48 -7.43 -16.19
CA LEU A 69 10.60 -7.17 -17.07
C LEU A 69 11.75 -8.16 -16.83
N PHE A 70 12.14 -8.35 -15.57
CA PHE A 70 13.22 -9.28 -15.23
C PHE A 70 12.89 -10.72 -15.63
N ALA A 71 11.67 -11.20 -15.34
CA ALA A 71 11.22 -12.53 -15.72
C ALA A 71 11.17 -12.71 -17.25
N SER A 72 10.68 -11.70 -17.99
CA SER A 72 10.64 -11.70 -19.46
C SER A 72 12.03 -11.74 -20.08
N LEU A 73 12.97 -10.96 -19.55
CA LEU A 73 14.37 -10.99 -20.00
C LEU A 73 15.02 -12.35 -19.72
N MET A 74 14.73 -12.96 -18.58
CA MET A 74 15.23 -14.29 -18.25
C MET A 74 14.73 -15.35 -19.25
N VAL A 75 13.42 -15.33 -19.57
CA VAL A 75 12.86 -16.20 -20.61
C VAL A 75 13.54 -15.94 -21.95
N ALA A 76 13.64 -14.68 -22.38
CA ALA A 76 14.26 -14.31 -23.66
C ALA A 76 15.72 -14.77 -23.77
N LEU A 77 16.51 -14.65 -22.70
CA LEU A 77 17.90 -15.11 -22.66
C LEU A 77 18.02 -16.63 -22.77
N LEU A 78 17.14 -17.37 -22.08
CA LEU A 78 17.12 -18.83 -22.16
C LEU A 78 16.72 -19.33 -23.57
N TYR A 79 15.74 -18.65 -24.20
CA TYR A 79 15.32 -18.96 -25.57
C TYR A 79 16.35 -18.53 -26.62
N ALA A 80 17.08 -17.43 -26.41
CA ALA A 80 18.09 -16.95 -27.34
C ALA A 80 19.18 -18.02 -27.60
N GLY A 81 19.61 -18.71 -26.56
CA GLY A 81 20.55 -19.82 -26.68
C GLY A 81 20.04 -20.95 -27.59
N TYR A 82 18.75 -21.29 -27.45
CA TYR A 82 18.08 -22.28 -28.27
C TYR A 82 17.93 -21.81 -29.73
N MET A 83 17.47 -20.57 -29.94
CA MET A 83 17.29 -19.98 -31.28
C MET A 83 18.59 -19.90 -32.08
N ILE A 84 19.74 -19.66 -31.39
CA ILE A 84 21.05 -19.61 -32.03
C ILE A 84 21.51 -21.03 -32.45
N ALA A 85 21.21 -22.05 -31.63
CA ALA A 85 21.60 -23.43 -31.92
C ALA A 85 20.86 -24.01 -33.15
N ASP A 86 19.60 -23.65 -33.33
CA ASP A 86 18.72 -24.17 -34.40
C ASP A 86 18.51 -23.17 -35.57
N TRP A 87 19.41 -22.21 -35.74
CA TRP A 87 19.32 -21.12 -36.72
C TRP A 87 19.21 -21.61 -38.20
N HIS A 88 19.37 -22.87 -38.49
CA HIS A 88 19.48 -23.39 -39.87
C HIS A 88 18.16 -23.59 -40.58
N ASP A 89 16.99 -23.48 -39.91
CA ASP A 89 15.69 -23.79 -40.50
C ASP A 89 14.75 -22.59 -40.56
N ALA A 90 14.46 -22.12 -41.74
CA ALA A 90 13.33 -21.32 -42.23
C ALA A 90 12.80 -20.12 -41.40
N PRO A 91 12.52 -18.96 -42.07
CA PRO A 91 12.02 -17.72 -41.44
C PRO A 91 10.65 -17.90 -40.74
N LEU A 92 9.84 -18.85 -41.10
CA LEU A 92 8.55 -19.15 -40.49
C LEU A 92 8.69 -19.73 -39.07
N TRP A 93 9.72 -20.54 -38.81
CA TRP A 93 10.04 -21.07 -37.50
C TRP A 93 10.44 -19.99 -36.54
N LEU A 94 11.23 -19.00 -36.98
CA LEU A 94 11.61 -17.87 -36.17
C LEU A 94 10.42 -17.00 -35.74
N LEU A 95 9.45 -16.82 -36.63
CA LEU A 95 8.23 -16.07 -36.38
C LEU A 95 7.37 -16.76 -35.30
N ASP A 96 7.16 -18.07 -35.43
CA ASP A 96 6.36 -18.86 -34.48
C ASP A 96 6.94 -18.82 -33.07
N HIS A 97 8.23 -19.08 -32.92
CA HIS A 97 8.91 -19.02 -31.62
C HIS A 97 8.94 -17.61 -30.99
N SER A 98 9.09 -16.57 -31.83
CA SER A 98 9.06 -15.18 -31.35
C SER A 98 7.70 -14.81 -30.78
N ILE A 99 6.61 -15.29 -31.36
CA ILE A 99 5.24 -15.03 -30.86
C ILE A 99 5.08 -15.58 -29.45
N HIS A 100 5.53 -16.81 -29.19
CA HIS A 100 5.42 -17.47 -27.88
C HIS A 100 6.26 -16.78 -26.77
N ILE A 101 7.23 -15.94 -27.12
CA ILE A 101 7.99 -15.13 -26.16
C ILE A 101 7.39 -13.75 -25.99
N ILE A 102 7.04 -13.10 -27.12
CA ILE A 102 6.61 -11.69 -27.13
C ILE A 102 5.24 -11.53 -26.46
N PHE A 103 4.28 -12.39 -26.76
CA PHE A 103 2.93 -12.25 -26.19
C PHE A 103 2.89 -12.42 -24.67
N PRO A 104 3.44 -13.49 -24.06
CA PRO A 104 3.49 -13.61 -22.60
C PRO A 104 4.24 -12.46 -21.94
N ALA A 105 5.36 -12.01 -22.52
CA ALA A 105 6.12 -10.88 -22.03
C ALA A 105 5.30 -9.58 -22.06
N MET A 106 4.62 -9.30 -23.18
CA MET A 106 3.76 -8.13 -23.32
C MET A 106 2.63 -8.13 -22.28
N PHE A 107 1.93 -9.23 -22.09
CA PHE A 107 0.88 -9.35 -21.09
C PHE A 107 1.42 -9.19 -19.67
N ALA A 108 2.57 -9.80 -19.35
CA ALA A 108 3.19 -9.67 -18.04
C ALA A 108 3.60 -8.23 -17.75
N LEU A 109 4.21 -7.53 -18.72
CA LEU A 109 4.58 -6.12 -18.60
C LEU A 109 3.36 -5.22 -18.42
N LEU A 110 2.30 -5.48 -19.18
CA LEU A 110 1.05 -4.73 -19.07
C LEU A 110 0.42 -4.89 -17.68
N ILE A 111 0.34 -6.11 -17.17
CA ILE A 111 -0.17 -6.39 -15.81
C ILE A 111 0.72 -5.74 -14.76
N GLY A 112 2.04 -5.88 -14.87
CA GLY A 112 2.98 -5.25 -13.97
C GLY A 112 2.83 -3.73 -13.94
N PHE A 113 2.65 -3.10 -15.10
CA PHE A 113 2.36 -1.67 -15.20
C PHE A 113 1.05 -1.28 -14.48
N PHE A 114 -0.04 -2.03 -14.69
CA PHE A 114 -1.31 -1.76 -14.01
C PHE A 114 -1.21 -1.96 -12.49
N VAL A 115 -0.44 -2.95 -12.02
CA VAL A 115 -0.19 -3.15 -10.59
C VAL A 115 0.54 -1.95 -9.99
N ASP A 116 1.58 -1.45 -10.65
CA ASP A 116 2.32 -0.28 -10.17
C ASP A 116 1.47 0.99 -10.20
N LEU A 117 0.66 1.19 -11.26
CA LEU A 117 -0.27 2.30 -11.35
C LEU A 117 -1.31 2.26 -10.22
N LYS A 118 -1.91 1.09 -9.98
CA LYS A 118 -2.86 0.87 -8.87
C LYS A 118 -2.23 1.18 -7.50
N ASN A 119 -1.00 0.71 -7.28
CA ASN A 119 -0.29 0.93 -6.02
C ASN A 119 0.04 2.42 -5.81
N THR A 120 0.42 3.14 -6.87
CA THR A 120 0.67 4.58 -6.83
C THR A 120 -0.61 5.36 -6.54
N ASN A 121 -1.70 5.05 -7.26
CA ASN A 121 -3.00 5.70 -7.04
C ASN A 121 -3.54 5.45 -5.63
N ARG A 122 -3.33 4.24 -5.09
CA ARG A 122 -3.73 3.92 -3.72
C ARG A 122 -2.98 4.76 -2.69
N LYS A 123 -1.66 4.91 -2.84
CA LYS A 123 -0.85 5.77 -1.96
C LYS A 123 -1.31 7.22 -1.99
N GLN A 124 -1.56 7.77 -3.19
CA GLN A 124 -2.07 9.13 -3.35
C GLN A 124 -3.43 9.29 -2.69
N LEU A 125 -4.34 8.32 -2.85
CA LEU A 125 -5.66 8.36 -2.22
C LEU A 125 -5.56 8.31 -0.68
N GLU A 126 -4.66 7.49 -0.13
CA GLU A 126 -4.40 7.42 1.31
C GLU A 126 -3.86 8.76 1.84
N GLU A 127 -2.95 9.41 1.12
CA GLU A 127 -2.41 10.73 1.44
C GLU A 127 -3.50 11.81 1.39
N HIS A 128 -4.32 11.83 0.33
CA HIS A 128 -5.44 12.76 0.23
C HIS A 128 -6.47 12.58 1.36
N ARG A 129 -6.78 11.34 1.72
CA ARG A 129 -7.67 11.05 2.85
C ARG A 129 -7.09 11.54 4.17
N TYR A 130 -5.80 11.35 4.38
CA TYR A 130 -5.10 11.85 5.57
C TYR A 130 -5.16 13.38 5.66
N LEU A 131 -4.82 14.08 4.57
CA LEU A 131 -4.87 15.55 4.51
C LEU A 131 -6.29 16.09 4.68
N SER A 132 -7.30 15.44 4.07
CA SER A 132 -8.71 15.80 4.25
C SER A 132 -9.15 15.62 5.71
N GLY A 133 -8.78 14.51 6.34
CA GLY A 133 -9.07 14.27 7.76
C GLY A 133 -8.42 15.33 8.66
N LEU A 134 -7.16 15.69 8.39
CA LEU A 134 -6.46 16.75 9.10
C LEU A 134 -7.15 18.12 8.94
N GLY A 135 -7.61 18.43 7.70
CA GLY A 135 -8.36 19.66 7.43
C GLY A 135 -9.69 19.72 8.19
N GLN A 136 -10.42 18.60 8.25
CA GLN A 136 -11.66 18.53 9.05
C GLN A 136 -11.40 18.70 10.54
N ALA A 137 -10.39 18.03 11.08
CA ALA A 137 -10.01 18.17 12.49
C ALA A 137 -9.62 19.62 12.81
N ALA A 138 -8.83 20.28 11.96
CA ALA A 138 -8.48 21.69 12.13
C ALA A 138 -9.71 22.61 12.09
N ALA A 139 -10.68 22.35 11.22
CA ALA A 139 -11.92 23.13 11.15
C ALA A 139 -12.74 23.01 12.45
N VAL A 140 -12.83 21.80 13.03
CA VAL A 140 -13.50 21.56 14.33
C VAL A 140 -12.79 22.33 15.44
N ILE A 141 -11.46 22.23 15.53
CA ILE A 141 -10.66 22.95 16.54
C ILE A 141 -10.88 24.47 16.43
N VAL A 142 -10.82 25.02 15.22
CA VAL A 142 -11.07 26.46 15.00
C VAL A 142 -12.50 26.86 15.40
N HIS A 143 -13.47 26.03 15.09
CA HIS A 143 -14.86 26.25 15.49
C HIS A 143 -15.01 26.27 17.02
N ASP A 144 -14.42 25.29 17.70
CA ASP A 144 -14.53 25.15 19.15
C ASP A 144 -13.74 26.22 19.92
N LEU A 145 -12.65 26.74 19.35
CA LEU A 145 -11.94 27.92 19.88
C LEU A 145 -12.71 29.23 19.63
N LYS A 146 -13.48 29.32 18.55
CA LYS A 146 -14.25 30.53 18.22
C LYS A 146 -15.32 30.83 19.26
N ASN A 147 -15.99 29.83 19.82
CA ASN A 147 -17.07 30.01 20.79
C ASN A 147 -16.60 30.69 22.11
N PRO A 148 -15.56 30.19 22.80
CA PRO A 148 -15.04 30.86 23.98
C PRO A 148 -14.48 32.27 23.66
N LEU A 149 -13.85 32.46 22.48
CA LEU A 149 -13.41 33.80 22.04
C LEU A 149 -14.57 34.79 21.86
N LEU A 150 -15.70 34.34 21.31
CA LEU A 150 -16.90 35.18 21.21
C LEU A 150 -17.48 35.53 22.56
N ASN A 151 -17.46 34.60 23.53
CA ASN A 151 -17.91 34.83 24.90
C ASN A 151 -16.99 35.84 25.63
N LEU A 152 -15.65 35.72 25.46
CA LEU A 152 -14.70 36.71 25.95
C LEU A 152 -15.00 38.12 25.43
N LYS A 153 -15.16 38.23 24.09
CA LYS A 153 -15.46 39.51 23.44
C LYS A 153 -16.79 40.10 23.90
N ALA A 154 -17.80 39.25 24.10
CA ALA A 154 -19.10 39.69 24.63
C ALA A 154 -18.99 40.18 26.09
N GLY A 155 -18.25 39.48 26.92
CA GLY A 155 -17.97 39.87 28.34
C GLY A 155 -17.29 41.24 28.44
N ILE A 156 -16.22 41.44 27.65
CA ILE A 156 -15.50 42.72 27.60
C ILE A 156 -16.45 43.86 27.18
N ARG A 157 -17.25 43.68 26.15
CA ARG A 157 -18.21 44.72 25.68
C ARG A 157 -19.28 45.06 26.72
N ARG A 158 -19.71 44.09 27.53
CA ARG A 158 -20.70 44.29 28.59
C ARG A 158 -20.08 45.05 29.76
N LEU A 159 -18.79 44.79 30.07
CA LEU A 159 -18.03 45.54 31.06
C LEU A 159 -17.88 47.03 30.63
N GLU A 160 -17.43 47.26 29.40
CA GLU A 160 -17.30 48.62 28.83
C GLU A 160 -18.58 49.45 28.91
N LYS A 161 -19.73 48.79 28.83
CA LYS A 161 -21.05 49.41 28.95
C LYS A 161 -21.55 49.54 30.40
N GLY A 162 -20.78 49.10 31.38
CA GLY A 162 -21.18 49.09 32.78
C GLY A 162 -22.37 48.13 33.08
N ALA A 163 -22.62 47.16 32.23
CA ALA A 163 -23.74 46.25 32.36
C ALA A 163 -23.49 45.00 33.20
N ILE A 164 -22.23 44.78 33.61
CA ILE A 164 -21.81 43.68 34.47
C ILE A 164 -20.65 44.13 35.40
N THR A 165 -20.46 43.43 36.51
CA THR A 165 -19.39 43.71 37.43
C THR A 165 -18.04 43.16 36.98
N CYS A 166 -16.95 43.70 37.51
CA CYS A 166 -15.61 43.21 37.18
C CYS A 166 -15.41 41.72 37.62
N GLU A 167 -16.01 41.32 38.74
CA GLU A 167 -15.95 39.93 39.24
C GLU A 167 -16.66 38.94 38.33
N GLU A 168 -17.83 39.31 37.80
CA GLU A 168 -18.56 38.50 36.85
C GLU A 168 -17.78 38.32 35.54
N VAL A 169 -17.07 39.36 35.08
CA VAL A 169 -16.20 39.26 33.90
C VAL A 169 -15.02 38.34 34.14
N VAL A 170 -14.34 38.50 35.29
CA VAL A 170 -13.18 37.66 35.66
C VAL A 170 -13.57 36.16 35.68
N SER A 171 -14.72 35.85 36.29
CA SER A 171 -15.25 34.49 36.31
C SER A 171 -15.54 33.94 34.89
N ALA A 172 -16.19 34.73 34.03
CA ALA A 172 -16.51 34.36 32.66
C ALA A 172 -15.23 34.19 31.80
N LEU A 173 -14.20 35.05 32.01
CA LEU A 173 -12.91 34.94 31.34
C LEU A 173 -12.19 33.67 31.76
N GLY A 174 -12.16 33.35 33.09
CA GLY A 174 -11.56 32.11 33.59
C GLY A 174 -12.13 30.87 32.95
N GLY A 175 -13.47 30.73 32.90
CA GLY A 175 -14.14 29.61 32.27
C GLY A 175 -13.94 29.52 30.75
N ALA A 176 -13.75 30.64 30.05
CA ALA A 176 -13.44 30.66 28.63
C ALA A 176 -12.00 30.21 28.36
N VAL A 177 -11.03 30.64 29.19
CA VAL A 177 -9.62 30.23 29.10
C VAL A 177 -9.50 28.73 29.35
N GLU A 178 -10.14 28.20 30.40
CA GLU A 178 -10.12 26.78 30.73
C GLU A 178 -10.64 25.91 29.57
N LYS A 179 -11.74 26.34 28.91
CA LYS A 179 -12.25 25.67 27.71
C LYS A 179 -11.29 25.70 26.52
N MET A 180 -10.57 26.83 26.35
CA MET A 180 -9.55 26.94 25.29
C MET A 180 -8.35 26.03 25.56
N GLU A 181 -7.90 25.94 26.80
CA GLU A 181 -6.84 25.02 27.20
C GLU A 181 -7.22 23.57 26.94
N LEU A 182 -8.44 23.17 27.30
CA LEU A 182 -8.95 21.81 27.02
C LEU A 182 -8.96 21.48 25.51
N VAL A 183 -9.39 22.41 24.66
CA VAL A 183 -9.40 22.23 23.21
C VAL A 183 -7.96 22.14 22.65
N MET A 184 -7.05 22.97 23.17
CA MET A 184 -5.64 22.97 22.77
C MET A 184 -4.94 21.67 23.18
N ASP A 185 -5.16 21.18 24.40
CA ASP A 185 -4.60 19.93 24.88
C ASP A 185 -5.11 18.74 24.06
N GLY A 186 -6.41 18.71 23.75
CA GLY A 186 -6.99 17.72 22.85
C GLY A 186 -6.37 17.75 21.44
N ALA A 187 -6.11 18.96 20.90
CA ALA A 187 -5.46 19.12 19.59
C ALA A 187 -4.00 18.65 19.62
N LEU A 188 -3.27 18.92 20.70
CA LEU A 188 -1.90 18.44 20.90
C LEU A 188 -1.84 16.92 21.03
N ASP A 189 -2.78 16.32 21.74
CA ASP A 189 -2.88 14.86 21.86
C ASP A 189 -3.18 14.19 20.51
N PHE A 190 -4.04 14.80 19.69
CA PHE A 190 -4.32 14.33 18.33
C PHE A 190 -3.10 14.39 17.40
N SER A 191 -2.18 15.36 17.62
CA SER A 191 -0.95 15.49 16.82
C SER A 191 0.15 14.49 17.21
N LYS A 192 0.03 13.84 18.37
CA LYS A 192 1.01 12.85 18.82
C LYS A 192 0.92 11.56 18.00
N PRO A 193 2.05 10.95 17.60
CA PRO A 193 2.02 9.67 16.92
C PRO A 193 1.37 8.60 17.80
N LEU A 194 0.36 7.92 17.26
CA LEU A 194 -0.35 6.83 17.93
C LEU A 194 0.67 5.73 18.32
N ARG A 195 1.00 5.63 19.59
CA ARG A 195 1.77 4.52 20.15
C ARG A 195 0.78 3.44 20.61
N LEU A 196 0.56 2.44 19.75
CA LEU A 196 -0.26 1.30 20.10
C LEU A 196 0.44 0.46 21.18
N ASN A 197 -0.08 0.52 22.41
CA ASN A 197 0.30 -0.40 23.46
C ASN A 197 -0.63 -1.62 23.38
N ARG A 198 -0.25 -2.60 22.58
CA ARG A 198 -1.05 -3.83 22.41
C ARG A 198 -0.95 -4.67 23.68
N ARG A 199 -2.08 -4.82 24.37
CA ARG A 199 -2.25 -5.74 25.51
C ARG A 199 -3.35 -6.74 25.14
N GLU A 200 -3.21 -7.97 25.62
CA GLU A 200 -4.32 -8.91 25.60
C GLU A 200 -5.32 -8.46 26.66
N GLU A 201 -6.50 -8.04 26.25
CA GLU A 201 -7.59 -7.64 27.11
C GLU A 201 -8.83 -8.47 26.79
N ASP A 202 -9.61 -8.78 27.84
CA ASP A 202 -10.87 -9.48 27.67
C ASP A 202 -11.94 -8.52 27.11
N ALA A 203 -12.33 -8.75 25.86
CA ALA A 203 -13.33 -7.92 25.17
C ALA A 203 -14.67 -7.87 25.92
N ALA A 204 -15.04 -8.94 26.64
CA ALA A 204 -16.27 -8.97 27.43
C ALA A 204 -16.20 -8.08 28.68
N LYS A 205 -15.00 -7.90 29.26
CA LYS A 205 -14.75 -6.97 30.34
C LYS A 205 -14.80 -5.53 29.86
N LEU A 206 -14.17 -5.23 28.74
CA LEU A 206 -14.13 -3.91 28.12
C LEU A 206 -15.54 -3.39 27.75
N ILE A 207 -16.38 -4.27 27.19
CA ILE A 207 -17.77 -3.94 26.87
C ILE A 207 -18.58 -3.64 28.14
N ARG A 208 -18.39 -4.42 29.23
CA ARG A 208 -19.07 -4.17 30.49
C ARG A 208 -18.68 -2.84 31.13
N GLU A 209 -17.40 -2.47 31.06
CA GLU A 209 -16.91 -1.19 31.57
C GLU A 209 -17.48 -0.01 30.78
N LEU A 210 -17.58 -0.13 29.43
CA LEU A 210 -18.16 0.89 28.56
C LEU A 210 -19.68 1.06 28.74
N LEU A 211 -20.39 0.01 29.16
CA LEU A 211 -21.83 0.08 29.41
C LEU A 211 -22.18 0.62 30.82
N GLN A 212 -21.19 0.72 31.70
CA GLN A 212 -21.35 1.24 33.05
C GLN A 212 -20.87 2.71 33.20
N ALA A 213 -20.20 3.26 32.19
CA ALA A 213 -19.73 4.64 32.11
C ALA A 213 -20.77 5.53 31.41
#